data_ed837790860254694658d523a28feefb
#
_entry.id   ed837790860254694658d523a28feefb
#
_cell.length_a   1.000
_cell.length_b   1.000
_cell.length_c   1.000
_cell.angle_alpha   90.00
_cell.angle_beta   90.00
_cell.angle_gamma   90.00
#
_symmetry.space_group_name_H-M   'P 1'
#
loop_
_entity.id
_entity.type
_entity.pdbx_description
1 polymer ?
#
loop_
_entity_poly.entity_id
_entity_poly.type
_entity_poly.pdbx_seq_one_letter_code
_entity_poly.pdbx_strand_id
1 'polypeptide(L)'
;MDFVLAMNNRKHKRITSYFILIFMCWSCLQDDRFAAPDISIQNPNIPMEQLTSFKAVKSLYEQAVNDGQANVLIEDDIYIEGYVISTDRAGNFYKELIIQNKTDDGNPDSDPRLGFRIEINDTSLSDIYQFGQRVFVKLKGLTVGKVNGVLVIGKGEGVKVKQIHASEYRDIVIRTNDVVDVLPVTVSLDTLSETYENTLIEMHNLQLNRFELGATFAGESYDDYDGYRLLESCDSGIQMVMQTSTFSDFKALMVPQGKGSITGIYSRDYRDQFNVLIPNSSADIHFDSSERCDPLEFGCGTAAAPGTVNLFFEDFESQKNNNPISGNGWTNYAEEGSESWEAWTSSSANASLGRSARFQSASSGDVSNIGWLITPPINLNKHPGTTLRFKTSNSQADSSYMEVFYATNWDGNEGSVASADWFILGDAYVVKDSDSFVEWLPSGTVDLSCISGTIHIAFKYTGSGRDGFDGVYELDDVSIDYVE
;
A
#
# COMPACT_ATOMS: atom_id res chain seq x y z
N MET A 1 -9.54 -98.52 4.86
CA MET A 1 -8.72 -98.05 5.97
C MET A 1 -8.17 -96.61 5.71
N ASP A 2 -8.36 -96.07 4.53
CA ASP A 2 -7.78 -94.77 4.12
C ASP A 2 -8.66 -93.52 4.32
N PHE A 3 -9.94 -93.72 4.65
CA PHE A 3 -10.89 -92.59 4.81
C PHE A 3 -10.86 -91.98 6.21
N VAL A 4 -10.41 -92.75 7.23
CA VAL A 4 -10.38 -92.22 8.63
C VAL A 4 -9.12 -91.41 8.91
N LEU A 5 -7.99 -91.69 8.18
CA LEU A 5 -6.73 -90.97 8.33
C LEU A 5 -6.81 -89.54 7.68
N ALA A 6 -7.61 -89.41 6.63
CA ALA A 6 -7.78 -88.11 5.97
C ALA A 6 -8.62 -87.10 6.77
N MET A 7 -9.55 -87.57 7.59
CA MET A 7 -10.40 -86.71 8.45
C MET A 7 -9.64 -86.20 9.68
N ASN A 8 -8.72 -86.94 10.23
CA ASN A 8 -7.96 -86.58 11.41
C ASN A 8 -6.90 -85.50 11.08
N ASN A 9 -6.27 -85.58 9.88
CA ASN A 9 -5.32 -84.57 9.45
C ASN A 9 -5.96 -83.22 9.12
N ARG A 10 -7.25 -83.20 8.70
CA ARG A 10 -7.95 -81.95 8.46
C ARG A 10 -8.37 -81.24 9.76
N LYS A 11 -8.71 -81.94 10.83
CA LYS A 11 -9.01 -81.37 12.14
C LYS A 11 -7.81 -80.74 12.81
N HIS A 12 -6.61 -81.43 12.76
CA HIS A 12 -5.37 -80.84 13.30
C HIS A 12 -4.89 -79.60 12.54
N LYS A 13 -4.98 -79.60 11.23
CA LYS A 13 -4.64 -78.37 10.43
C LYS A 13 -5.56 -77.19 10.72
N ARG A 14 -6.85 -77.44 10.95
CA ARG A 14 -7.77 -76.35 11.30
C ARG A 14 -7.52 -75.84 12.72
N ILE A 15 -7.27 -76.68 13.70
CA ILE A 15 -6.96 -76.27 15.07
C ILE A 15 -5.65 -75.52 15.14
N THR A 16 -4.59 -75.95 14.43
CA THR A 16 -3.30 -75.23 14.32
C THR A 16 -3.46 -73.86 13.63
N SER A 17 -4.32 -73.75 12.60
CA SER A 17 -4.59 -72.51 11.93
C SER A 17 -5.35 -71.48 12.82
N TYR A 18 -6.26 -71.94 13.65
CA TYR A 18 -6.94 -71.08 14.64
C TYR A 18 -6.01 -70.63 15.77
N PHE A 19 -5.09 -71.49 16.23
CA PHE A 19 -4.09 -71.12 17.22
C PHE A 19 -3.07 -70.07 16.67
N ILE A 20 -2.68 -70.18 15.44
CA ILE A 20 -1.79 -69.18 14.78
C ILE A 20 -2.56 -67.86 14.60
N LEU A 21 -3.85 -67.85 14.23
CA LEU A 21 -4.64 -66.66 14.10
C LEU A 21 -4.89 -65.96 15.47
N ILE A 22 -5.08 -66.72 16.54
CA ILE A 22 -5.27 -66.16 17.89
C ILE A 22 -3.94 -65.60 18.43
N PHE A 23 -2.79 -66.19 18.09
CA PHE A 23 -1.47 -65.68 18.47
C PHE A 23 -1.10 -64.40 17.71
N MET A 24 -1.55 -64.23 16.46
CA MET A 24 -1.37 -62.95 15.72
C MET A 24 -2.22 -61.82 16.28
N CYS A 25 -3.36 -62.11 16.87
CA CYS A 25 -4.21 -61.06 17.52
C CYS A 25 -3.67 -60.64 18.90
N TRP A 26 -2.81 -61.45 19.54
CA TRP A 26 -2.20 -61.06 20.83
C TRP A 26 -0.91 -60.30 20.71
N SER A 27 -0.27 -60.24 19.52
CA SER A 27 0.90 -59.44 19.30
C SER A 27 0.63 -57.95 19.08
N CYS A 28 -0.69 -57.55 18.97
CA CYS A 28 -1.09 -56.17 18.83
C CYS A 28 -1.54 -55.52 20.16
N LEU A 29 -1.34 -56.17 21.29
CA LEU A 29 -1.72 -55.66 22.61
C LEU A 29 -0.51 -55.56 23.54
N GLN A 30 0.62 -55.09 23.02
CA GLN A 30 1.59 -54.49 23.91
C GLN A 30 1.21 -53.01 24.06
N ASP A 31 0.85 -52.74 25.28
CA ASP A 31 0.57 -51.49 25.91
C ASP A 31 1.49 -50.37 25.33
N ASP A 32 1.09 -49.80 24.21
CA ASP A 32 1.68 -48.60 23.64
C ASP A 32 1.36 -47.43 24.56
N ARG A 33 2.00 -47.43 25.73
CA ARG A 33 2.11 -46.21 26.51
C ARG A 33 3.09 -45.31 25.78
N PHE A 34 2.68 -44.82 24.61
CA PHE A 34 3.25 -43.60 24.11
C PHE A 34 2.82 -42.52 25.10
N ALA A 35 3.72 -42.14 25.98
CA ALA A 35 3.56 -40.89 26.69
C ALA A 35 3.30 -39.85 25.61
N ALA A 36 2.16 -39.15 25.67
CA ALA A 36 1.94 -38.04 24.79
C ALA A 36 3.19 -37.15 24.84
N PRO A 37 3.82 -36.87 23.71
CA PRO A 37 4.98 -35.99 23.73
C PRO A 37 4.61 -34.74 24.51
N ASP A 38 5.51 -34.34 25.41
CA ASP A 38 5.34 -33.05 26.09
C ASP A 38 5.45 -31.94 25.05
N ILE A 39 4.30 -31.42 24.65
CA ILE A 39 4.17 -30.31 23.71
C ILE A 39 4.18 -28.95 24.42
N SER A 40 4.41 -28.96 25.75
CA SER A 40 4.50 -27.69 26.48
C SER A 40 5.67 -26.87 26.00
N ILE A 41 5.40 -25.59 25.75
CA ILE A 41 6.42 -24.62 25.41
C ILE A 41 7.14 -24.27 26.69
N GLN A 42 8.43 -24.56 26.76
CA GLN A 42 9.27 -24.18 27.89
C GLN A 42 9.82 -22.79 27.65
N ASN A 43 9.66 -21.89 28.63
CA ASN A 43 10.28 -20.57 28.56
C ASN A 43 11.81 -20.72 28.62
N PRO A 44 12.56 -20.13 27.67
CA PRO A 44 14.01 -20.20 27.67
C PRO A 44 14.57 -19.41 28.87
N ASN A 45 15.63 -19.92 29.46
CA ASN A 45 16.38 -19.21 30.50
C ASN A 45 17.57 -18.49 29.84
N ILE A 46 17.37 -17.26 29.38
CA ILE A 46 18.41 -16.45 28.76
C ILE A 46 19.00 -15.51 29.80
N PRO A 47 20.34 -15.57 30.02
CA PRO A 47 21.02 -14.68 30.95
C PRO A 47 20.83 -13.21 30.57
N MET A 48 20.59 -12.33 31.53
CA MET A 48 20.39 -10.90 31.27
C MET A 48 21.56 -10.23 30.56
N GLU A 49 22.78 -10.71 30.79
CA GLU A 49 24.02 -10.24 30.14
C GLU A 49 24.10 -10.59 28.65
N GLN A 50 23.26 -11.52 28.19
CA GLN A 50 23.13 -11.88 26.76
C GLN A 50 21.97 -11.14 26.08
N LEU A 51 21.12 -10.45 26.83
CA LEU A 51 20.04 -9.66 26.24
C LEU A 51 20.55 -8.31 25.75
N THR A 52 20.14 -7.97 24.53
CA THR A 52 20.40 -6.64 23.96
C THR A 52 19.10 -6.01 23.45
N SER A 53 19.11 -4.70 23.20
CA SER A 53 17.94 -3.99 22.73
C SER A 53 17.88 -3.92 21.19
N PHE A 54 16.68 -3.77 20.62
CA PHE A 54 16.49 -3.48 19.21
C PHE A 54 17.28 -2.25 18.76
N LYS A 55 17.31 -1.22 19.60
CA LYS A 55 18.07 0.00 19.36
C LYS A 55 19.56 -0.27 19.20
N ALA A 56 20.14 -1.12 20.07
CA ALA A 56 21.55 -1.48 19.98
C ALA A 56 21.86 -2.24 18.68
N VAL A 57 21.01 -3.19 18.29
CA VAL A 57 21.18 -3.93 17.03
C VAL A 57 21.06 -3.03 15.80
N LYS A 58 20.07 -2.11 15.80
CA LYS A 58 19.93 -1.10 14.75
C LYS A 58 21.18 -0.21 14.66
N SER A 59 21.72 0.23 15.80
CA SER A 59 22.93 1.05 15.84
C SER A 59 24.17 0.34 15.30
N LEU A 60 24.31 -0.99 15.51
CA LEU A 60 25.39 -1.77 14.90
C LEU A 60 25.31 -1.74 13.37
N TYR A 61 24.11 -1.86 12.81
CA TYR A 61 23.89 -1.74 11.37
C TYR A 61 24.18 -0.33 10.86
N GLU A 62 23.69 0.71 11.54
CA GLU A 62 23.92 2.10 11.17
C GLU A 62 25.42 2.45 11.18
N GLN A 63 26.18 1.93 12.15
CA GLN A 63 27.62 2.08 12.20
C GLN A 63 28.29 1.36 11.02
N ALA A 64 27.89 0.13 10.70
CA ALA A 64 28.42 -0.59 9.54
C ALA A 64 28.19 0.16 8.22
N VAL A 65 27.00 0.77 8.05
CA VAL A 65 26.68 1.60 6.89
C VAL A 65 27.59 2.84 6.83
N ASN A 66 27.83 3.51 7.94
CA ASN A 66 28.74 4.64 8.03
C ASN A 66 30.18 4.25 7.69
N ASP A 67 30.56 2.99 7.97
CA ASP A 67 31.88 2.42 7.61
C ASP A 67 31.91 1.89 6.14
N GLY A 68 30.84 2.13 5.36
CA GLY A 68 30.73 1.75 3.95
C GLY A 68 30.36 0.26 3.71
N GLN A 69 29.82 -0.42 4.73
CA GLN A 69 29.36 -1.80 4.62
C GLN A 69 27.86 -1.84 4.33
N ALA A 70 27.40 -2.83 3.58
CA ALA A 70 25.98 -3.01 3.26
C ALA A 70 25.18 -3.73 4.35
N ASN A 71 25.86 -4.47 5.24
CA ASN A 71 25.25 -5.25 6.31
C ASN A 71 26.28 -5.50 7.44
N VAL A 72 25.82 -6.03 8.57
CA VAL A 72 26.68 -6.39 9.70
C VAL A 72 26.40 -7.82 10.18
N LEU A 73 27.45 -8.63 10.28
CA LEU A 73 27.39 -9.96 10.90
C LEU A 73 27.50 -9.82 12.43
N ILE A 74 26.56 -10.43 13.16
CA ILE A 74 26.60 -10.46 14.62
C ILE A 74 27.41 -11.70 15.06
N GLU A 75 28.57 -11.46 15.65
CA GLU A 75 29.47 -12.52 16.15
C GLU A 75 29.21 -12.86 17.63
N ASP A 76 28.72 -11.89 18.39
CA ASP A 76 28.45 -12.04 19.81
C ASP A 76 27.25 -12.96 20.07
N ASP A 77 27.33 -13.72 21.20
CA ASP A 77 26.26 -14.61 21.64
C ASP A 77 25.20 -13.84 22.43
N ILE A 78 24.42 -13.03 21.67
CA ILE A 78 23.41 -12.13 22.19
C ILE A 78 22.03 -12.44 21.60
N TYR A 79 21.01 -12.00 22.32
CA TYR A 79 19.61 -12.20 21.99
C TYR A 79 18.85 -10.86 22.04
N ILE A 80 17.85 -10.71 21.19
CA ILE A 80 16.80 -9.69 21.35
C ILE A 80 15.50 -10.37 21.79
N GLU A 81 14.73 -9.66 22.59
CA GLU A 81 13.37 -10.04 23.01
C GLU A 81 12.37 -9.18 22.28
N GLY A 82 11.37 -9.80 21.67
CA GLY A 82 10.32 -9.08 20.93
C GLY A 82 9.00 -9.82 20.90
N TYR A 83 8.01 -9.18 20.30
CA TYR A 83 6.63 -9.67 20.16
C TYR A 83 6.27 -9.78 18.70
N VAL A 84 5.69 -10.89 18.32
CA VAL A 84 5.26 -11.17 16.94
C VAL A 84 4.08 -10.29 16.58
N ILE A 85 4.18 -9.57 15.47
CA ILE A 85 3.14 -8.67 14.97
C ILE A 85 2.64 -9.02 13.56
N SER A 86 3.27 -9.96 12.87
CA SER A 86 2.79 -10.48 11.58
C SER A 86 2.15 -11.86 11.71
N THR A 87 1.22 -12.17 10.83
CA THR A 87 0.69 -13.53 10.67
C THR A 87 0.50 -13.84 9.18
N ASP A 88 0.98 -15.01 8.77
CA ASP A 88 0.79 -15.51 7.40
C ASP A 88 -0.53 -16.29 7.22
N ARG A 89 -1.40 -16.29 8.23
CA ARG A 89 -2.65 -17.07 8.23
C ARG A 89 -3.60 -16.66 7.11
N ALA A 90 -3.74 -15.36 6.88
CA ALA A 90 -4.55 -14.84 5.79
C ALA A 90 -3.79 -14.75 4.45
N GLY A 91 -2.51 -15.14 4.41
CA GLY A 91 -1.70 -15.17 3.19
C GLY A 91 -1.12 -13.84 2.75
N ASN A 92 -1.16 -12.81 3.60
CA ASN A 92 -0.63 -11.48 3.28
C ASN A 92 0.88 -11.35 3.58
N PHE A 93 1.44 -12.25 4.38
CA PHE A 93 2.87 -12.37 4.65
C PHE A 93 3.40 -13.71 4.14
N TYR A 94 4.64 -13.74 3.68
CA TYR A 94 5.23 -14.95 3.10
C TYR A 94 6.71 -15.09 3.42
N LYS A 95 7.05 -16.16 4.17
CA LYS A 95 8.45 -16.47 4.53
C LYS A 95 9.16 -15.40 5.35
N GLU A 96 8.42 -14.66 6.10
CA GLU A 96 8.90 -13.59 6.96
C GLU A 96 8.13 -13.59 8.28
N LEU A 97 8.80 -13.19 9.35
CA LEU A 97 8.22 -12.99 10.66
C LEU A 97 8.61 -11.61 11.14
N ILE A 98 7.63 -10.75 11.42
CA ILE A 98 7.90 -9.40 11.89
C ILE A 98 7.67 -9.34 13.40
N ILE A 99 8.64 -8.81 14.10
CA ILE A 99 8.63 -8.65 15.56
C ILE A 99 8.92 -7.20 15.92
N GLN A 100 8.34 -6.75 17.03
CA GLN A 100 8.66 -5.44 17.62
C GLN A 100 9.03 -5.58 19.10
N ASN A 101 9.74 -4.58 19.63
CA ASN A 101 10.28 -4.61 20.99
C ASN A 101 9.25 -4.32 22.09
N LYS A 102 8.05 -3.82 21.76
CA LYS A 102 7.04 -3.34 22.71
C LYS A 102 5.64 -3.77 22.35
N THR A 103 4.77 -3.81 23.33
CA THR A 103 3.35 -4.14 23.22
C THR A 103 2.43 -2.93 23.28
N ASP A 104 2.96 -1.77 23.69
CA ASP A 104 2.28 -0.48 23.83
C ASP A 104 3.21 0.68 23.41
N ASP A 105 2.78 1.91 23.55
CA ASP A 105 3.54 3.08 23.09
C ASP A 105 4.81 3.33 23.90
N GLY A 106 4.88 2.85 25.14
CA GLY A 106 6.02 3.01 26.00
C GLY A 106 6.42 4.47 26.21
N ASN A 107 7.75 4.73 26.32
CA ASN A 107 8.33 6.08 26.32
C ASN A 107 9.07 6.30 25.00
N PRO A 108 8.49 7.05 24.02
CA PRO A 108 9.05 7.21 22.70
C PRO A 108 10.44 7.86 22.68
N ASP A 109 10.76 8.71 23.66
CA ASP A 109 12.04 9.43 23.69
C ASP A 109 13.21 8.57 24.18
N SER A 110 12.98 7.81 25.25
CA SER A 110 14.04 7.01 25.89
C SER A 110 14.16 5.59 25.31
N ASP A 111 13.07 5.02 24.86
CA ASP A 111 12.99 3.65 24.37
C ASP A 111 11.90 3.56 23.28
N PRO A 112 12.19 3.98 22.05
CA PRO A 112 11.23 3.99 20.95
C PRO A 112 10.78 2.59 20.58
N ARG A 113 9.56 2.49 20.01
CA ARG A 113 9.12 1.27 19.37
C ARG A 113 9.94 1.02 18.10
N LEU A 114 10.48 -0.17 17.98
CA LEU A 114 11.30 -0.60 16.84
C LEU A 114 10.89 -2.00 16.44
N GLY A 115 10.94 -2.28 15.14
CA GLY A 115 10.63 -3.59 14.58
C GLY A 115 11.77 -4.14 13.73
N PHE A 116 11.79 -5.46 13.58
CA PHE A 116 12.64 -6.16 12.64
C PHE A 116 11.82 -7.19 11.87
N ARG A 117 12.08 -7.28 10.57
CA ARG A 117 11.64 -8.40 9.75
C ARG A 117 12.70 -9.51 9.80
N ILE A 118 12.29 -10.71 10.17
CA ILE A 118 13.13 -11.90 10.20
C ILE A 118 12.85 -12.70 8.94
N GLU A 119 13.87 -12.90 8.12
CA GLU A 119 13.80 -13.67 6.89
C GLU A 119 13.85 -15.17 7.20
N ILE A 120 12.79 -15.93 6.91
CA ILE A 120 12.66 -17.35 7.24
C ILE A 120 12.22 -18.12 5.99
N ASN A 121 12.97 -19.16 5.61
CA ASN A 121 12.61 -20.01 4.46
C ASN A 121 11.66 -21.15 4.88
N ASP A 122 10.53 -20.80 5.46
CA ASP A 122 9.42 -21.71 5.78
C ASP A 122 8.09 -20.99 5.60
N THR A 123 7.00 -21.74 5.53
CA THR A 123 5.62 -21.25 5.38
C THR A 123 4.80 -21.68 6.58
N SER A 124 3.61 -21.08 6.74
CA SER A 124 2.72 -21.37 7.88
C SER A 124 3.39 -21.07 9.23
N LEU A 125 4.12 -19.96 9.28
CA LEU A 125 4.82 -19.52 10.50
C LEU A 125 3.83 -19.24 11.65
N SER A 126 2.60 -18.83 11.34
CA SER A 126 1.52 -18.63 12.30
C SER A 126 1.07 -19.89 13.05
N ASP A 127 1.37 -21.08 12.53
CA ASP A 127 1.14 -22.34 13.27
C ASP A 127 2.13 -22.51 14.45
N ILE A 128 3.23 -21.77 14.42
CA ILE A 128 4.31 -21.86 15.40
C ILE A 128 4.38 -20.58 16.23
N TYR A 129 4.30 -19.43 15.59
CA TYR A 129 4.40 -18.11 16.21
C TYR A 129 3.06 -17.38 16.08
N GLN A 130 2.33 -17.29 17.20
CA GLN A 130 1.06 -16.58 17.23
C GLN A 130 1.29 -15.07 17.26
N PHE A 131 0.34 -14.30 16.75
CA PHE A 131 0.34 -12.85 16.95
C PHE A 131 0.36 -12.52 18.45
N GLY A 132 1.19 -11.58 18.87
CA GLY A 132 1.40 -11.22 20.27
C GLY A 132 2.31 -12.18 21.03
N GLN A 133 2.83 -13.25 20.41
CA GLN A 133 3.73 -14.17 21.10
C GLN A 133 5.09 -13.54 21.37
N ARG A 134 5.54 -13.61 22.64
CA ARG A 134 6.89 -13.20 23.02
C ARG A 134 7.90 -14.22 22.50
N VAL A 135 8.94 -13.73 21.84
CA VAL A 135 10.02 -14.52 21.27
C VAL A 135 11.38 -13.95 21.64
N PHE A 136 12.39 -14.83 21.70
CA PHE A 136 13.79 -14.44 21.76
C PHE A 136 14.48 -14.83 20.45
N VAL A 137 15.23 -13.90 19.86
CA VAL A 137 15.98 -14.17 18.62
C VAL A 137 17.46 -14.21 18.95
N LYS A 138 18.08 -15.38 18.73
CA LYS A 138 19.52 -15.57 18.85
C LYS A 138 20.23 -14.92 17.66
N LEU A 139 21.02 -13.89 17.91
CA LEU A 139 21.64 -13.10 16.84
C LEU A 139 22.96 -13.64 16.34
N LYS A 140 23.66 -14.46 17.14
CA LYS A 140 24.97 -15.00 16.77
C LYS A 140 24.94 -15.76 15.44
N GLY A 141 25.76 -15.30 14.49
CA GLY A 141 25.85 -15.90 13.15
C GLY A 141 24.71 -15.45 12.21
N LEU A 142 23.92 -14.46 12.64
CA LEU A 142 22.96 -13.76 11.78
C LEU A 142 23.54 -12.43 11.30
N THR A 143 23.00 -11.95 10.23
CA THR A 143 23.36 -10.69 9.59
C THR A 143 22.17 -9.74 9.62
N VAL A 144 22.43 -8.50 9.98
CA VAL A 144 21.47 -7.38 9.91
C VAL A 144 21.81 -6.54 8.68
N GLY A 145 20.81 -6.24 7.88
CA GLY A 145 20.96 -5.46 6.66
C GLY A 145 19.61 -5.03 6.10
N LYS A 146 19.58 -4.49 4.90
CA LYS A 146 18.33 -4.16 4.21
C LYS A 146 18.05 -5.15 3.07
N VAL A 147 16.77 -5.52 2.94
CA VAL A 147 16.21 -6.26 1.80
C VAL A 147 15.00 -5.46 1.32
N ASN A 148 15.02 -5.05 0.06
CA ASN A 148 13.96 -4.20 -0.51
C ASN A 148 13.69 -2.96 0.38
N GLY A 149 14.74 -2.24 0.74
CA GLY A 149 14.65 -1.05 1.59
C GLY A 149 14.37 -1.29 3.09
N VAL A 150 13.87 -2.46 3.46
CA VAL A 150 13.43 -2.81 4.82
C VAL A 150 14.56 -3.40 5.64
N LEU A 151 14.69 -3.00 6.91
CA LEU A 151 15.67 -3.54 7.84
C LEU A 151 15.29 -4.96 8.27
N VAL A 152 16.21 -5.91 8.03
CA VAL A 152 15.97 -7.34 8.23
C VAL A 152 17.07 -8.03 9.02
N ILE A 153 16.72 -9.19 9.61
CA ILE A 153 17.64 -10.14 10.22
C ILE A 153 17.56 -11.47 9.46
N GLY A 154 18.70 -12.02 9.05
CA GLY A 154 18.75 -13.28 8.32
C GLY A 154 20.14 -13.86 8.24
N LYS A 155 20.41 -14.71 7.24
CA LYS A 155 21.74 -15.27 6.97
C LYS A 155 22.50 -14.40 5.98
N GLY A 156 23.74 -14.06 6.29
CA GLY A 156 24.60 -13.28 5.41
C GLY A 156 25.11 -14.09 4.22
N GLU A 157 25.04 -13.50 3.01
CA GLU A 157 25.68 -13.98 1.80
C GLU A 157 26.33 -12.81 1.06
N GLY A 158 27.58 -12.50 1.41
CA GLY A 158 28.26 -11.28 0.93
C GLY A 158 27.53 -10.02 1.36
N VAL A 159 27.10 -9.21 0.40
CA VAL A 159 26.34 -7.97 0.68
C VAL A 159 24.84 -8.20 0.90
N LYS A 160 24.36 -9.42 0.71
CA LYS A 160 22.92 -9.76 0.81
C LYS A 160 22.59 -10.40 2.14
N VAL A 161 21.38 -10.16 2.61
CA VAL A 161 20.76 -10.93 3.70
C VAL A 161 19.80 -11.93 3.06
N LYS A 162 19.91 -13.20 3.44
CA LYS A 162 19.12 -14.33 2.96
C LYS A 162 18.25 -14.90 4.07
N GLN A 163 17.28 -15.69 3.69
CA GLN A 163 16.38 -16.37 4.61
C GLN A 163 17.14 -17.39 5.47
N ILE A 164 16.75 -17.50 6.75
CA ILE A 164 17.16 -18.56 7.66
C ILE A 164 16.55 -19.88 7.17
N HIS A 165 17.34 -20.94 7.12
CA HIS A 165 16.88 -22.23 6.61
C HIS A 165 15.79 -22.84 7.50
N ALA A 166 14.86 -23.59 6.87
CA ALA A 166 13.72 -24.23 7.55
C ALA A 166 14.12 -25.18 8.70
N SER A 167 15.31 -25.76 8.67
CA SER A 167 15.82 -26.62 9.74
C SER A 167 16.46 -25.89 10.92
N GLU A 168 16.70 -24.56 10.81
CA GLU A 168 17.46 -23.79 11.80
C GLU A 168 16.62 -22.74 12.54
N TYR A 169 15.59 -22.21 11.91
CA TYR A 169 14.92 -21.02 12.45
C TYR A 169 14.26 -21.23 13.81
N ARG A 170 13.85 -22.47 14.15
CA ARG A 170 13.23 -22.79 15.44
C ARG A 170 14.22 -22.73 16.61
N ASP A 171 15.50 -22.98 16.33
CA ASP A 171 16.58 -22.85 17.31
C ASP A 171 17.09 -21.41 17.42
N ILE A 172 16.75 -20.58 16.44
CA ILE A 172 17.14 -19.17 16.34
C ILE A 172 16.03 -18.27 16.90
N VAL A 173 14.79 -18.45 16.47
CA VAL A 173 13.61 -17.74 16.96
C VAL A 173 12.91 -18.61 17.99
N ILE A 174 13.24 -18.39 19.25
CA ILE A 174 12.79 -19.21 20.38
C ILE A 174 11.51 -18.62 20.93
N ARG A 175 10.41 -19.34 20.75
CA ARG A 175 9.09 -18.93 21.28
C ARG A 175 8.98 -19.20 22.77
N THR A 176 8.25 -18.35 23.48
CA THR A 176 7.84 -18.56 24.87
C THR A 176 6.41 -19.07 24.95
N ASN A 177 5.89 -19.32 26.13
CA ASN A 177 4.46 -19.58 26.35
C ASN A 177 3.63 -18.31 26.53
N ASP A 178 4.26 -17.15 26.51
CA ASP A 178 3.58 -15.87 26.75
C ASP A 178 3.04 -15.31 25.42
N VAL A 179 1.75 -15.14 25.36
CA VAL A 179 1.04 -14.43 24.28
C VAL A 179 0.31 -13.26 24.90
N VAL A 180 0.56 -12.07 24.41
CA VAL A 180 0.03 -10.83 24.98
C VAL A 180 -0.70 -10.02 23.92
N ASP A 181 -1.54 -9.11 24.35
CA ASP A 181 -2.16 -8.15 23.44
C ASP A 181 -1.11 -7.12 23.02
N VAL A 182 -0.98 -6.90 21.74
CA VAL A 182 -0.10 -5.88 21.16
C VAL A 182 -0.98 -4.75 20.62
N LEU A 183 -0.83 -3.57 21.21
CA LEU A 183 -1.55 -2.38 20.79
C LEU A 183 -0.80 -1.68 19.66
N PRO A 184 -1.47 -1.29 18.57
CA PRO A 184 -0.85 -0.48 17.53
C PRO A 184 -0.51 0.92 18.05
N VAL A 185 0.47 1.57 17.43
CA VAL A 185 0.68 3.03 17.61
C VAL A 185 -0.30 3.77 16.72
N THR A 186 -1.04 4.70 17.28
CA THR A 186 -1.85 5.61 16.47
C THR A 186 -0.97 6.65 15.82
N VAL A 187 -1.00 6.70 14.48
CA VAL A 187 -0.19 7.63 13.66
C VAL A 187 -1.08 8.29 12.62
N SER A 188 -0.88 9.58 12.36
CA SER A 188 -1.47 10.25 11.20
C SER A 188 -0.53 10.22 10.00
N LEU A 189 -1.05 10.30 8.79
CA LEU A 189 -0.21 10.34 7.58
C LEU A 189 0.77 11.50 7.58
N ASP A 190 0.41 12.65 8.16
CA ASP A 190 1.28 13.84 8.27
C ASP A 190 2.52 13.62 9.13
N THR A 191 2.42 12.70 10.09
CA THR A 191 3.50 12.42 11.06
C THR A 191 4.18 11.07 10.82
N LEU A 192 3.71 10.33 9.80
CA LEU A 192 4.26 9.05 9.45
C LEU A 192 5.71 9.21 8.95
N SER A 193 6.61 8.39 9.47
CA SER A 193 8.03 8.45 9.14
C SER A 193 8.65 7.05 9.14
N GLU A 194 9.83 6.90 8.58
CA GLU A 194 10.58 5.63 8.56
C GLU A 194 10.90 5.07 9.96
N THR A 195 10.70 5.86 11.02
CA THR A 195 10.88 5.37 12.40
C THR A 195 9.87 4.30 12.78
N TYR A 196 8.74 4.22 12.08
CA TYR A 196 7.69 3.21 12.27
C TYR A 196 7.89 1.94 11.42
N GLU A 197 8.94 1.86 10.61
CA GLU A 197 9.21 0.67 9.78
C GLU A 197 9.23 -0.61 10.62
N ASN A 198 8.58 -1.67 10.12
CA ASN A 198 8.40 -2.94 10.81
C ASN A 198 7.64 -2.86 12.16
N THR A 199 6.82 -1.85 12.39
CA THR A 199 5.98 -1.76 13.58
C THR A 199 4.50 -1.79 13.23
N LEU A 200 3.69 -2.24 14.20
CA LEU A 200 2.24 -2.23 14.10
C LEU A 200 1.72 -0.83 14.38
N ILE A 201 1.06 -0.24 13.38
CA ILE A 201 0.46 1.09 13.47
C ILE A 201 -1.04 1.04 13.19
N GLU A 202 -1.77 2.00 13.70
CA GLU A 202 -3.17 2.23 13.39
C GLU A 202 -3.35 3.66 12.91
N MET A 203 -4.12 3.82 11.85
CA MET A 203 -4.47 5.12 11.30
C MET A 203 -5.99 5.28 11.27
N HIS A 204 -6.46 6.48 11.58
CA HIS A 204 -7.86 6.82 11.64
C HIS A 204 -8.23 7.85 10.59
N ASN A 205 -9.54 7.99 10.37
CA ASN A 205 -10.13 8.95 9.43
C ASN A 205 -9.56 8.83 8.03
N LEU A 206 -9.31 7.58 7.59
CA LEU A 206 -8.88 7.24 6.24
C LEU A 206 -10.07 6.72 5.42
N GLN A 207 -9.95 6.83 4.12
CA GLN A 207 -10.79 6.15 3.13
C GLN A 207 -9.92 5.59 2.00
N LEU A 208 -10.47 4.66 1.20
CA LEU A 208 -9.89 4.36 -0.10
C LEU A 208 -10.15 5.53 -1.03
N ASN A 209 -9.16 5.89 -1.85
CA ASN A 209 -9.36 6.89 -2.88
C ASN A 209 -10.58 6.50 -3.75
N ARG A 210 -11.37 7.47 -4.18
CA ARG A 210 -12.63 7.22 -4.90
C ARG A 210 -12.47 6.43 -6.20
N PHE A 211 -11.30 6.49 -6.84
CA PHE A 211 -11.01 5.74 -8.05
C PHE A 211 -10.72 4.25 -7.80
N GLU A 212 -10.47 3.86 -6.55
CA GLU A 212 -10.36 2.47 -6.14
C GLU A 212 -11.72 1.80 -5.88
N LEU A 213 -12.80 2.59 -5.82
CA LEU A 213 -14.13 2.06 -5.52
C LEU A 213 -14.61 1.14 -6.63
N GLY A 214 -15.02 -0.07 -6.25
CA GLY A 214 -15.41 -1.10 -7.20
C GLY A 214 -14.29 -2.08 -7.54
N ALA A 215 -13.05 -1.83 -7.11
CA ALA A 215 -11.97 -2.79 -7.19
C ALA A 215 -12.00 -3.79 -6.02
N THR A 216 -11.25 -4.85 -6.13
CA THR A 216 -10.98 -5.81 -5.05
C THR A 216 -9.67 -5.45 -4.35
N PHE A 217 -9.35 -6.09 -3.21
CA PHE A 217 -8.09 -5.82 -2.51
C PHE A 217 -6.85 -6.17 -3.34
N ALA A 218 -6.86 -7.32 -4.04
CA ALA A 218 -5.75 -7.78 -4.88
C ALA A 218 -6.19 -8.86 -5.89
N GLY A 219 -7.35 -8.69 -6.49
CA GLY A 219 -7.92 -9.66 -7.43
C GLY A 219 -8.11 -9.12 -8.84
N GLU A 220 -7.61 -7.92 -9.12
CA GLU A 220 -7.71 -7.33 -10.45
C GLU A 220 -6.69 -7.96 -11.42
N SER A 221 -6.96 -7.85 -12.71
CA SER A 221 -6.11 -8.46 -13.74
C SER A 221 -4.72 -7.83 -13.85
N TYR A 222 -4.53 -6.65 -13.31
CA TYR A 222 -3.26 -5.93 -13.26
C TYR A 222 -2.50 -6.15 -11.94
N ASP A 223 -3.09 -6.83 -10.95
CA ASP A 223 -2.42 -7.20 -9.71
C ASP A 223 -1.53 -8.44 -9.94
N ASP A 224 -0.21 -8.29 -9.99
CA ASP A 224 0.73 -9.38 -10.23
C ASP A 224 0.95 -10.25 -8.98
N TYR A 225 1.79 -9.77 -8.05
CA TYR A 225 2.08 -10.41 -6.76
C TYR A 225 1.35 -9.74 -5.61
N ASP A 226 1.14 -8.43 -5.74
CA ASP A 226 0.48 -7.59 -4.76
C ASP A 226 -0.56 -6.69 -5.45
N GLY A 227 -1.68 -6.46 -4.78
CA GLY A 227 -2.62 -5.40 -5.09
C GLY A 227 -2.26 -4.16 -4.29
N TYR A 228 -2.13 -3.04 -4.96
CA TYR A 228 -1.87 -1.73 -4.36
C TYR A 228 -3.13 -0.89 -4.46
N ARG A 229 -3.63 -0.39 -3.31
CA ARG A 229 -4.80 0.47 -3.25
C ARG A 229 -4.47 1.73 -2.48
N LEU A 230 -4.85 2.88 -3.04
CA LEU A 230 -4.58 4.17 -2.43
C LEU A 230 -5.50 4.43 -1.24
N LEU A 231 -4.90 4.64 -0.08
CA LEU A 231 -5.54 5.20 1.11
C LEU A 231 -5.37 6.72 1.09
N GLU A 232 -6.36 7.43 1.57
CA GLU A 232 -6.41 8.89 1.61
C GLU A 232 -6.83 9.36 3.00
N SER A 233 -6.11 10.33 3.56
CA SER A 233 -6.46 10.98 4.81
C SER A 233 -7.58 11.98 4.59
N CYS A 234 -8.67 11.84 5.33
CA CYS A 234 -9.74 12.84 5.33
C CYS A 234 -9.35 14.15 6.03
N ASP A 235 -8.26 14.17 6.79
CA ASP A 235 -7.81 15.35 7.52
C ASP A 235 -6.86 16.22 6.69
N SER A 236 -5.98 15.58 5.88
CA SER A 236 -4.92 16.28 5.16
C SER A 236 -4.95 16.06 3.64
N GLY A 237 -5.70 15.07 3.14
CA GLY A 237 -5.65 14.68 1.73
C GLY A 237 -4.40 13.87 1.34
N ILE A 238 -3.43 13.70 2.24
CA ILE A 238 -2.21 12.91 1.99
C ILE A 238 -2.58 11.47 1.72
N GLN A 239 -1.90 10.86 0.76
CA GLN A 239 -2.15 9.49 0.33
C GLN A 239 -1.02 8.56 0.74
N MET A 240 -1.36 7.28 0.92
CA MET A 240 -0.41 6.18 1.04
C MET A 240 -0.96 4.92 0.39
N VAL A 241 -0.11 3.94 0.18
CA VAL A 241 -0.50 2.67 -0.44
C VAL A 241 -0.79 1.61 0.62
N MET A 242 -1.96 0.99 0.55
CA MET A 242 -2.23 -0.28 1.20
C MET A 242 -1.81 -1.40 0.26
N GLN A 243 -1.00 -2.33 0.75
CA GLN A 243 -0.56 -3.52 0.02
C GLN A 243 -1.31 -4.75 0.50
N THR A 244 -1.83 -5.51 -0.45
CA THR A 244 -2.44 -6.83 -0.21
C THR A 244 -1.85 -7.85 -1.17
N SER A 245 -1.41 -8.98 -0.65
CA SER A 245 -0.87 -10.06 -1.49
C SER A 245 -1.96 -10.71 -2.35
N THR A 246 -1.64 -11.02 -3.62
CA THR A 246 -2.54 -11.80 -4.50
C THR A 246 -2.73 -13.25 -4.04
N PHE A 247 -2.00 -13.67 -2.99
CA PHE A 247 -2.17 -14.96 -2.34
C PHE A 247 -3.03 -14.90 -1.06
N SER A 248 -3.46 -13.69 -0.65
CA SER A 248 -4.29 -13.53 0.54
C SER A 248 -5.69 -14.15 0.35
N ASP A 249 -6.29 -14.62 1.43
CA ASP A 249 -7.63 -15.21 1.42
C ASP A 249 -8.75 -14.19 1.22
N PHE A 250 -8.46 -12.90 1.41
CA PHE A 250 -9.39 -11.78 1.21
C PHE A 250 -9.15 -10.97 -0.08
N LYS A 251 -8.17 -11.36 -0.91
CA LYS A 251 -7.82 -10.64 -2.14
C LYS A 251 -8.98 -10.30 -3.05
N ALA A 252 -9.98 -11.22 -3.16
CA ALA A 252 -11.14 -11.07 -4.04
C ALA A 252 -12.32 -10.34 -3.37
N LEU A 253 -12.18 -9.91 -2.11
CA LEU A 253 -13.19 -9.06 -1.49
C LEU A 253 -13.11 -7.67 -2.09
N MET A 254 -14.28 -7.05 -2.26
CA MET A 254 -14.36 -5.66 -2.70
C MET A 254 -13.78 -4.75 -1.61
N VAL A 255 -13.07 -3.70 -2.03
CA VAL A 255 -12.61 -2.69 -1.08
C VAL A 255 -13.80 -1.98 -0.42
N PRO A 256 -13.68 -1.58 0.86
CA PRO A 256 -14.75 -0.87 1.56
C PRO A 256 -14.99 0.51 0.94
N GLN A 257 -16.24 0.97 0.99
CA GLN A 257 -16.65 2.20 0.32
C GLN A 257 -16.68 3.44 1.22
N GLY A 258 -16.68 3.25 2.52
CA GLY A 258 -16.72 4.35 3.49
C GLY A 258 -15.35 4.73 4.04
N LYS A 259 -15.36 5.51 5.12
CA LYS A 259 -14.15 5.90 5.84
C LYS A 259 -14.08 5.23 7.21
N GLY A 260 -12.90 5.21 7.80
CA GLY A 260 -12.70 4.61 9.12
C GLY A 260 -11.25 4.50 9.53
N SER A 261 -10.88 3.36 10.13
CA SER A 261 -9.52 3.10 10.58
C SER A 261 -8.96 1.81 9.96
N ILE A 262 -7.64 1.73 9.94
CA ILE A 262 -6.90 0.55 9.50
C ILE A 262 -5.70 0.32 10.40
N THR A 263 -5.50 -0.94 10.78
CA THR A 263 -4.30 -1.41 11.47
C THR A 263 -3.44 -2.22 10.51
N GLY A 264 -2.14 -2.01 10.53
CA GLY A 264 -1.22 -2.76 9.67
C GLY A 264 0.22 -2.57 10.07
N ILE A 265 1.09 -3.27 9.38
CA ILE A 265 2.54 -3.15 9.52
C ILE A 265 3.03 -2.16 8.48
N TYR A 266 3.73 -1.12 8.94
CA TYR A 266 4.36 -0.15 8.05
C TYR A 266 5.64 -0.71 7.48
N SER A 267 5.76 -0.73 6.17
CA SER A 267 6.85 -1.35 5.44
C SER A 267 7.13 -0.65 4.11
N ARG A 268 7.90 -1.28 3.26
CA ARG A 268 8.15 -0.85 1.88
C ARG A 268 7.70 -1.93 0.89
N ASP A 269 7.36 -1.50 -0.33
CA ASP A 269 7.06 -2.43 -1.42
C ASP A 269 8.29 -3.25 -1.83
N TYR A 270 8.06 -4.33 -2.58
CA TYR A 270 9.13 -5.23 -3.00
C TYR A 270 10.24 -4.57 -3.82
N ARG A 271 9.95 -3.49 -4.56
CA ARG A 271 10.92 -2.77 -5.41
C ARG A 271 11.64 -1.64 -4.66
N ASP A 272 11.34 -1.41 -3.39
CA ASP A 272 11.85 -0.29 -2.58
C ASP A 272 11.52 1.10 -3.18
N GLN A 273 10.35 1.19 -3.83
CA GLN A 273 9.92 2.43 -4.48
C GLN A 273 9.10 3.31 -3.54
N PHE A 274 8.28 2.70 -2.65
CA PHE A 274 7.36 3.44 -1.80
C PHE A 274 7.03 2.72 -0.49
N ASN A 275 6.53 3.48 0.45
CA ASN A 275 6.05 2.95 1.71
C ASN A 275 4.65 2.36 1.56
N VAL A 276 4.40 1.28 2.28
CA VAL A 276 3.12 0.57 2.26
C VAL A 276 2.64 0.28 3.67
N LEU A 277 1.32 0.18 3.82
CA LEU A 277 0.67 -0.40 4.99
C LEU A 277 0.17 -1.80 4.64
N ILE A 278 0.59 -2.80 5.38
CA ILE A 278 0.24 -4.20 5.14
C ILE A 278 -0.64 -4.69 6.29
N PRO A 279 -1.97 -4.86 6.12
CA PRO A 279 -2.84 -5.44 7.13
C PRO A 279 -2.55 -6.94 7.27
N ASN A 280 -2.69 -7.51 8.47
CA ASN A 280 -2.56 -8.95 8.66
C ASN A 280 -3.74 -9.72 8.04
N SER A 281 -4.91 -9.12 8.04
CA SER A 281 -6.14 -9.70 7.50
C SER A 281 -7.18 -8.61 7.18
N SER A 282 -8.29 -8.99 6.56
CA SER A 282 -9.41 -8.06 6.34
C SER A 282 -10.05 -7.57 7.65
N ALA A 283 -9.85 -8.27 8.77
CA ALA A 283 -10.36 -7.86 10.07
C ALA A 283 -9.64 -6.64 10.66
N ASP A 284 -8.51 -6.25 10.09
CA ASP A 284 -7.74 -5.06 10.51
C ASP A 284 -8.23 -3.76 9.83
N ILE A 285 -9.24 -3.88 8.96
CA ILE A 285 -9.75 -2.77 8.14
C ILE A 285 -11.18 -2.46 8.59
N HIS A 286 -11.38 -1.30 9.22
CA HIS A 286 -12.64 -0.87 9.83
C HIS A 286 -13.18 0.41 9.17
N PHE A 287 -13.46 0.35 7.88
CA PHE A 287 -14.08 1.45 7.14
C PHE A 287 -15.61 1.30 7.15
N ASP A 288 -16.18 1.33 8.34
CA ASP A 288 -17.58 1.02 8.60
C ASP A 288 -18.53 2.22 8.45
N SER A 289 -18.00 3.44 8.28
CA SER A 289 -18.83 4.61 8.02
C SER A 289 -19.42 4.54 6.61
N SER A 290 -20.66 4.99 6.46
CA SER A 290 -21.24 5.25 5.14
C SER A 290 -20.83 6.59 4.54
N GLU A 291 -20.15 7.44 5.32
CA GLU A 291 -19.68 8.76 4.89
C GLU A 291 -18.32 8.66 4.24
N ARG A 292 -18.07 9.57 3.32
CA ARG A 292 -16.78 9.78 2.67
C ARG A 292 -16.37 11.24 2.82
N CYS A 293 -15.10 11.53 2.62
CA CYS A 293 -14.56 12.88 2.63
C CYS A 293 -14.13 13.36 1.22
N ASP A 294 -14.64 12.72 0.18
CA ASP A 294 -14.40 13.19 -1.18
C ASP A 294 -14.87 14.64 -1.34
N PRO A 295 -14.19 15.45 -2.17
CA PRO A 295 -14.69 16.74 -2.53
C PRO A 295 -16.10 16.65 -3.08
N LEU A 296 -16.95 17.62 -2.73
CA LEU A 296 -18.32 17.62 -3.21
C LEU A 296 -18.34 17.78 -4.72
N GLU A 297 -19.08 16.90 -5.39
CA GLU A 297 -19.37 17.04 -6.81
C GLU A 297 -20.53 18.02 -6.98
N PHE A 298 -20.33 19.00 -7.85
CA PHE A 298 -21.35 19.99 -8.19
C PHE A 298 -21.30 20.33 -9.68
N GLY A 299 -22.41 20.33 -10.33
CA GLY A 299 -22.53 20.69 -11.74
C GLY A 299 -23.89 21.28 -12.08
N CYS A 300 -23.93 22.02 -13.14
CA CYS A 300 -25.16 22.54 -13.72
C CYS A 300 -25.65 21.65 -14.88
N GLY A 301 -24.95 20.56 -15.15
CA GLY A 301 -25.16 19.72 -16.33
C GLY A 301 -24.35 20.18 -17.54
N THR A 302 -24.77 19.73 -18.71
CA THR A 302 -24.18 20.12 -19.99
C THR A 302 -25.13 21.01 -20.79
N ALA A 303 -24.59 22.07 -21.41
CA ALA A 303 -25.34 22.92 -22.30
C ALA A 303 -25.44 22.34 -23.71
N ALA A 304 -26.54 22.62 -24.42
CA ALA A 304 -26.74 22.17 -25.80
C ALA A 304 -25.78 22.82 -26.81
N ALA A 305 -25.28 24.02 -26.51
CA ALA A 305 -24.30 24.74 -27.32
C ALA A 305 -23.43 25.64 -26.42
N PRO A 306 -22.22 25.94 -26.84
CA PRO A 306 -21.38 26.89 -26.12
C PRO A 306 -21.91 28.31 -26.20
N GLY A 307 -21.46 29.17 -25.30
CA GLY A 307 -21.64 30.60 -25.41
C GLY A 307 -21.12 31.16 -26.74
N THR A 308 -21.58 32.35 -27.10
CA THR A 308 -21.25 32.97 -28.39
C THR A 308 -20.15 34.03 -28.30
N VAL A 309 -19.80 34.44 -27.09
CA VAL A 309 -18.76 35.45 -26.81
C VAL A 309 -17.71 34.83 -25.90
N ASN A 310 -16.47 34.89 -26.31
CA ASN A 310 -15.36 34.35 -25.53
C ASN A 310 -15.04 35.25 -24.32
N LEU A 311 -14.96 34.68 -23.14
CA LEU A 311 -14.59 35.33 -21.89
C LEU A 311 -13.14 34.99 -21.49
N PHE A 312 -12.71 33.77 -21.77
CA PHE A 312 -11.36 33.28 -21.51
C PHE A 312 -11.00 32.21 -22.53
N PHE A 313 -9.79 32.25 -23.05
CA PHE A 313 -9.26 31.24 -23.95
C PHE A 313 -7.76 31.05 -23.72
N GLU A 314 -7.33 29.79 -23.64
CA GLU A 314 -5.92 29.41 -23.57
C GLU A 314 -5.67 28.16 -24.42
N ASP A 315 -4.77 28.27 -25.37
CA ASP A 315 -4.27 27.22 -26.25
C ASP A 315 -2.79 26.88 -26.01
N PHE A 316 -2.23 27.41 -24.94
CA PHE A 316 -0.84 27.23 -24.52
C PHE A 316 0.23 27.58 -25.56
N GLU A 317 -0.15 28.12 -26.73
CA GLU A 317 0.80 28.46 -27.81
C GLU A 317 1.80 29.55 -27.41
N SER A 318 1.42 30.43 -26.50
CA SER A 318 2.28 31.50 -25.98
C SER A 318 3.32 31.00 -24.97
N GLN A 319 3.16 29.78 -24.45
CA GLN A 319 4.03 29.20 -23.44
C GLN A 319 5.36 28.72 -24.05
N LYS A 320 6.38 28.58 -23.23
CA LYS A 320 7.70 28.09 -23.67
C LYS A 320 7.79 26.59 -23.47
N ASN A 321 7.98 25.85 -24.56
CA ASN A 321 8.08 24.39 -24.56
C ASN A 321 9.08 23.85 -23.52
N ASN A 322 8.71 22.77 -22.81
CA ASN A 322 9.45 22.14 -21.71
C ASN A 322 9.74 23.10 -20.53
N ASN A 323 8.85 24.06 -20.29
CA ASN A 323 8.95 24.92 -19.12
C ASN A 323 7.60 24.93 -18.39
N PRO A 324 7.60 25.15 -17.07
CA PRO A 324 6.36 25.28 -16.31
C PRO A 324 5.44 26.33 -16.92
N ILE A 325 4.13 26.01 -16.98
CA ILE A 325 3.09 26.95 -17.39
C ILE A 325 3.15 28.16 -16.47
N SER A 326 3.18 29.36 -17.06
CA SER A 326 3.27 30.61 -16.31
C SER A 326 2.69 31.80 -17.09
N GLY A 327 2.39 32.88 -16.38
CA GLY A 327 1.79 34.07 -16.99
C GLY A 327 0.32 33.89 -17.34
N ASN A 328 -0.27 34.83 -18.09
CA ASN A 328 -1.68 34.84 -18.47
C ASN A 328 -2.67 34.71 -17.28
N GLY A 329 -2.19 34.88 -16.04
CA GLY A 329 -2.99 34.73 -14.81
C GLY A 329 -3.11 33.29 -14.32
N TRP A 330 -2.47 32.31 -14.97
CA TRP A 330 -2.41 30.94 -14.48
C TRP A 330 -1.62 30.83 -13.17
N THR A 331 -2.13 30.05 -12.24
CA THR A 331 -1.38 29.54 -11.08
C THR A 331 -1.07 28.08 -11.32
N ASN A 332 0.23 27.74 -11.25
CA ASN A 332 0.74 26.38 -11.43
C ASN A 332 1.39 25.97 -10.11
N TYR A 333 0.68 25.18 -9.32
CA TYR A 333 1.01 24.87 -7.93
C TYR A 333 1.24 23.37 -7.75
N ALA A 334 2.41 23.00 -7.24
CA ALA A 334 2.70 21.65 -6.79
C ALA A 334 2.30 21.55 -5.30
N GLU A 335 1.25 20.80 -5.02
CA GLU A 335 0.82 20.48 -3.66
C GLU A 335 1.75 19.44 -3.05
N GLU A 336 2.10 18.40 -3.84
CA GLU A 336 3.07 17.37 -3.48
C GLU A 336 3.97 17.03 -4.67
N GLY A 337 5.20 16.62 -4.36
CA GLY A 337 6.20 16.22 -5.34
C GLY A 337 6.96 17.40 -5.95
N SER A 338 7.79 17.08 -6.93
CA SER A 338 8.68 18.02 -7.60
C SER A 338 8.19 18.47 -8.98
N GLU A 339 7.16 17.79 -9.50
CA GLU A 339 6.65 18.04 -10.85
C GLU A 339 5.59 19.12 -10.88
N SER A 340 5.44 19.74 -12.04
CA SER A 340 4.46 20.80 -12.30
C SER A 340 3.92 20.72 -13.73
N TRP A 341 2.79 21.38 -14.01
CA TRP A 341 2.29 21.49 -15.36
C TRP A 341 3.29 22.26 -16.24
N GLU A 342 3.67 21.67 -17.36
CA GLU A 342 4.63 22.24 -18.32
C GLU A 342 4.01 22.38 -19.72
N ALA A 343 4.51 23.31 -20.52
CA ALA A 343 4.16 23.41 -21.92
C ALA A 343 4.86 22.29 -22.72
N TRP A 344 4.11 21.59 -23.52
CA TRP A 344 4.61 20.46 -24.30
C TRP A 344 4.22 20.53 -25.76
N THR A 345 5.17 20.21 -26.66
CA THR A 345 4.89 20.02 -28.08
C THR A 345 5.18 18.58 -28.44
N SER A 346 4.13 17.83 -28.76
CA SER A 346 4.25 16.46 -29.25
C SER A 346 4.45 16.45 -30.77
N SER A 347 5.23 15.47 -31.24
CA SER A 347 5.38 15.18 -32.68
C SER A 347 4.68 13.92 -33.10
N SER A 348 3.88 13.31 -32.22
CA SER A 348 3.09 12.09 -32.52
C SER A 348 1.96 12.39 -33.49
N ALA A 349 1.42 11.34 -34.12
CA ALA A 349 0.28 11.46 -35.05
C ALA A 349 -1.00 12.02 -34.40
N ASN A 350 -1.13 11.82 -33.09
CA ASN A 350 -2.30 12.25 -32.29
C ASN A 350 -1.95 13.48 -31.42
N ALA A 351 -0.89 14.21 -31.73
CA ALA A 351 -0.54 15.44 -31.00
C ALA A 351 -1.62 16.50 -31.14
N SER A 352 -1.83 17.29 -30.10
CA SER A 352 -2.53 18.56 -30.28
C SER A 352 -1.77 19.45 -31.25
N LEU A 353 -2.49 20.29 -31.96
CA LEU A 353 -1.86 21.23 -32.89
C LEU A 353 -1.13 22.29 -32.05
N GLY A 354 0.21 22.29 -32.14
CA GLY A 354 1.05 23.25 -31.44
C GLY A 354 1.48 22.77 -30.06
N ARG A 355 1.08 23.47 -29.00
CA ARG A 355 1.43 23.19 -27.61
C ARG A 355 0.21 22.81 -26.79
N SER A 356 0.43 21.97 -25.82
CA SER A 356 -0.51 21.63 -24.75
C SER A 356 0.09 21.92 -23.39
N ALA A 357 -0.71 21.96 -22.34
CA ALA A 357 -0.23 21.80 -20.98
C ALA A 357 -0.13 20.31 -20.69
N ARG A 358 1.01 19.83 -20.15
CA ARG A 358 1.26 18.43 -19.79
C ARG A 358 1.64 18.35 -18.33
N PHE A 359 1.13 17.33 -17.64
CA PHE A 359 1.69 16.85 -16.37
C PHE A 359 2.24 15.45 -16.58
N GLN A 360 3.48 15.24 -16.15
CA GLN A 360 4.16 13.96 -16.24
C GLN A 360 4.93 13.71 -14.95
N SER A 361 4.63 12.64 -14.26
CA SER A 361 5.33 12.25 -13.01
C SER A 361 6.33 11.11 -13.21
N ALA A 362 6.35 10.47 -14.38
CA ALA A 362 7.28 9.40 -14.70
C ALA A 362 8.73 9.82 -14.48
N SER A 363 9.49 8.99 -13.75
CA SER A 363 10.91 9.22 -13.44
C SER A 363 11.19 10.41 -12.51
N SER A 364 10.20 11.02 -11.88
CA SER A 364 10.42 12.06 -10.86
C SER A 364 11.12 11.50 -9.61
N GLY A 365 10.87 10.23 -9.30
CA GLY A 365 11.32 9.62 -8.05
C GLY A 365 10.43 9.95 -6.85
N ASP A 366 9.39 10.74 -7.05
CA ASP A 366 8.48 11.17 -5.99
C ASP A 366 7.49 10.06 -5.62
N VAL A 367 7.22 9.94 -4.35
CA VAL A 367 6.21 9.00 -3.81
C VAL A 367 4.79 9.46 -4.11
N SER A 368 4.58 10.77 -4.26
CA SER A 368 3.33 11.42 -4.61
C SER A 368 3.62 12.65 -5.46
N ASN A 369 2.81 12.89 -6.48
CA ASN A 369 2.81 14.09 -7.29
C ASN A 369 1.37 14.58 -7.41
N ILE A 370 1.10 15.76 -6.82
CA ILE A 370 -0.19 16.43 -6.90
C ILE A 370 0.04 17.83 -7.44
N GLY A 371 -0.44 18.07 -8.65
CA GLY A 371 -0.22 19.33 -9.35
C GLY A 371 -1.49 19.99 -9.82
N TRP A 372 -1.64 21.28 -9.49
CA TRP A 372 -2.77 22.11 -9.84
C TRP A 372 -2.42 23.13 -10.91
N LEU A 373 -3.26 23.23 -11.93
CA LEU A 373 -3.23 24.31 -12.91
C LEU A 373 -4.54 25.10 -12.81
N ILE A 374 -4.48 26.32 -12.28
CA ILE A 374 -5.65 27.09 -11.89
C ILE A 374 -5.76 28.32 -12.77
N THR A 375 -6.96 28.57 -13.33
CA THR A 375 -7.24 29.74 -14.16
C THR A 375 -7.17 31.06 -13.39
N PRO A 376 -6.96 32.20 -14.08
CA PRO A 376 -7.27 33.50 -13.50
C PRO A 376 -8.74 33.56 -13.06
N PRO A 377 -9.12 34.58 -12.23
CA PRO A 377 -10.50 34.74 -11.78
C PRO A 377 -11.46 35.03 -12.94
N ILE A 378 -12.54 34.26 -13.00
CA ILE A 378 -13.62 34.39 -14.01
C ILE A 378 -14.87 34.90 -13.34
N ASN A 379 -15.35 36.08 -13.75
CA ASN A 379 -16.57 36.69 -13.18
C ASN A 379 -17.82 36.26 -13.93
N LEU A 380 -18.65 35.43 -13.33
CA LEU A 380 -19.89 34.91 -13.95
C LEU A 380 -21.11 35.85 -13.80
N ASN A 381 -21.10 36.81 -12.89
CA ASN A 381 -22.27 37.61 -12.55
C ASN A 381 -22.84 38.44 -13.72
N LYS A 382 -22.03 38.76 -14.72
CA LYS A 382 -22.43 39.58 -15.88
C LYS A 382 -22.44 38.77 -17.19
N HIS A 383 -22.30 37.46 -17.10
CA HIS A 383 -22.08 36.58 -18.24
C HIS A 383 -23.07 35.41 -18.20
N PRO A 384 -24.33 35.61 -18.64
CA PRO A 384 -25.34 34.58 -18.61
C PRO A 384 -25.00 33.45 -19.57
N GLY A 385 -25.44 32.22 -19.23
CA GLY A 385 -25.21 31.03 -20.07
C GLY A 385 -23.73 30.75 -20.28
N THR A 386 -22.89 30.95 -19.24
CA THR A 386 -21.47 30.68 -19.31
C THR A 386 -21.23 29.15 -19.40
N THR A 387 -20.34 28.77 -20.29
CA THR A 387 -19.95 27.39 -20.54
C THR A 387 -18.45 27.24 -20.53
N LEU A 388 -17.97 26.06 -20.08
CA LEU A 388 -16.57 25.66 -20.13
C LEU A 388 -16.41 24.54 -21.18
N ARG A 389 -15.34 24.59 -21.95
CA ARG A 389 -14.88 23.52 -22.85
C ARG A 389 -13.36 23.43 -22.78
N PHE A 390 -12.84 22.24 -22.92
CA PHE A 390 -11.44 21.93 -23.09
C PHE A 390 -11.31 20.56 -23.76
N LYS A 391 -10.10 20.11 -24.03
CA LYS A 391 -9.81 18.75 -24.46
C LYS A 391 -8.67 18.16 -23.65
N THR A 392 -8.71 16.87 -23.41
CA THR A 392 -7.69 16.12 -22.68
C THR A 392 -7.22 14.90 -23.43
N SER A 393 -5.97 14.53 -23.18
CA SER A 393 -5.38 13.29 -23.67
C SER A 393 -4.56 12.65 -22.55
N ASN A 394 -4.43 11.31 -22.57
CA ASN A 394 -3.43 10.60 -21.76
C ASN A 394 -2.55 9.74 -22.67
N SER A 395 -1.28 9.60 -22.34
CA SER A 395 -0.34 8.80 -23.11
C SER A 395 0.19 7.58 -22.37
N GLN A 396 -0.20 7.41 -21.13
CA GLN A 396 0.12 6.26 -20.31
C GLN A 396 -1.05 6.03 -19.36
N ALA A 397 -1.80 4.96 -19.62
CA ALA A 397 -2.93 4.56 -18.79
C ALA A 397 -2.41 3.80 -17.57
N ASP A 398 -2.74 4.29 -16.40
CA ASP A 398 -2.36 3.70 -15.11
C ASP A 398 -3.28 4.21 -13.99
N SER A 399 -2.88 4.07 -12.73
CA SER A 399 -3.68 4.54 -11.59
C SER A 399 -3.54 6.05 -11.29
N SER A 400 -2.80 6.83 -12.08
CA SER A 400 -2.84 8.30 -12.01
C SER A 400 -4.12 8.84 -12.63
N TYR A 401 -4.52 10.06 -12.24
CA TYR A 401 -5.75 10.64 -12.76
C TYR A 401 -5.72 12.16 -12.77
N MET A 402 -6.62 12.74 -13.56
CA MET A 402 -6.86 14.18 -13.62
C MET A 402 -8.33 14.49 -13.31
N GLU A 403 -8.56 15.57 -12.57
CA GLU A 403 -9.88 16.04 -12.19
C GLU A 403 -10.02 17.54 -12.47
N VAL A 404 -11.26 17.98 -12.63
CA VAL A 404 -11.58 19.41 -12.85
C VAL A 404 -12.40 19.92 -11.70
N PHE A 405 -11.97 21.03 -11.13
CA PHE A 405 -12.60 21.67 -10.00
C PHE A 405 -12.99 23.12 -10.29
N TYR A 406 -13.86 23.68 -9.47
CA TYR A 406 -14.01 25.11 -9.33
C TYR A 406 -14.06 25.52 -7.85
N ALA A 407 -13.65 26.75 -7.57
CA ALA A 407 -13.82 27.38 -6.26
C ALA A 407 -14.33 28.81 -6.41
N THR A 408 -15.12 29.25 -5.43
CA THR A 408 -15.64 30.62 -5.35
C THR A 408 -14.98 31.45 -4.25
N ASN A 409 -14.25 30.77 -3.34
CA ASN A 409 -13.65 31.36 -2.15
C ASN A 409 -12.12 31.33 -2.13
N TRP A 410 -11.48 30.83 -3.20
CA TRP A 410 -10.04 30.93 -3.30
C TRP A 410 -9.58 32.35 -3.59
N ASP A 411 -8.59 32.84 -2.86
CA ASP A 411 -8.11 34.22 -2.90
C ASP A 411 -7.02 34.48 -3.95
N GLY A 412 -6.65 33.46 -4.73
CA GLY A 412 -5.58 33.53 -5.74
C GLY A 412 -4.17 33.32 -5.19
N ASN A 413 -4.03 32.94 -3.92
CA ASN A 413 -2.72 32.67 -3.31
C ASN A 413 -2.43 31.17 -3.27
N GLU A 414 -1.27 30.74 -3.76
CA GLU A 414 -0.84 29.34 -3.74
C GLU A 414 -0.91 28.73 -2.34
N GLY A 415 -0.54 29.47 -1.30
CA GLY A 415 -0.57 29.01 0.09
C GLY A 415 -1.98 28.73 0.65
N SER A 416 -3.05 29.16 -0.06
CA SER A 416 -4.44 28.92 0.33
C SER A 416 -5.17 27.89 -0.53
N VAL A 417 -4.49 27.26 -1.51
CA VAL A 417 -5.13 26.28 -2.40
C VAL A 417 -5.76 25.14 -1.59
N ALA A 418 -5.04 24.55 -0.65
CA ALA A 418 -5.55 23.45 0.16
C ALA A 418 -6.68 23.84 1.13
N SER A 419 -6.84 25.13 1.43
CA SER A 419 -7.87 25.64 2.37
C SER A 419 -9.12 26.20 1.69
N ALA A 420 -9.15 26.26 0.36
CA ALA A 420 -10.31 26.67 -0.40
C ALA A 420 -11.33 25.53 -0.57
N ASP A 421 -12.62 25.90 -0.70
CA ASP A 421 -13.66 24.91 -0.97
C ASP A 421 -13.71 24.61 -2.48
N TRP A 422 -13.04 23.55 -2.88
CA TRP A 422 -13.03 23.07 -4.25
C TRP A 422 -14.16 22.08 -4.49
N PHE A 423 -14.96 22.34 -5.52
CA PHE A 423 -16.04 21.47 -5.97
C PHE A 423 -15.66 20.81 -7.29
N ILE A 424 -15.88 19.50 -7.40
CA ILE A 424 -15.63 18.77 -8.64
C ILE A 424 -16.69 19.15 -9.67
N LEU A 425 -16.26 19.48 -10.88
CA LEU A 425 -17.13 19.65 -12.05
C LEU A 425 -17.37 18.27 -12.70
N GLY A 426 -18.27 17.48 -12.13
CA GLY A 426 -18.55 16.11 -12.59
C GLY A 426 -19.11 16.00 -14.01
N ASP A 427 -19.68 17.08 -14.55
CA ASP A 427 -20.19 17.15 -15.93
C ASP A 427 -19.05 17.31 -16.96
N ALA A 428 -17.84 17.64 -16.52
CA ALA A 428 -16.68 17.77 -17.41
C ALA A 428 -16.05 16.43 -17.69
N TYR A 429 -16.06 16.00 -18.96
CA TYR A 429 -15.37 14.77 -19.32
C TYR A 429 -13.86 14.98 -19.32
N VAL A 430 -13.16 14.12 -18.62
CA VAL A 430 -11.70 13.97 -18.62
C VAL A 430 -11.37 12.60 -19.19
N VAL A 431 -10.34 12.52 -20.03
CA VAL A 431 -9.86 11.25 -20.59
C VAL A 431 -9.59 10.24 -19.47
N LYS A 432 -9.98 8.98 -19.69
CA LYS A 432 -9.82 7.84 -18.78
C LYS A 432 -8.88 6.82 -19.36
N ASP A 433 -8.32 5.96 -18.52
CA ASP A 433 -7.47 4.84 -18.93
C ASP A 433 -8.15 3.84 -19.87
N SER A 434 -9.48 3.75 -19.80
CA SER A 434 -10.28 2.92 -20.69
C SER A 434 -10.46 3.50 -22.09
N ASP A 435 -10.08 4.76 -22.31
CA ASP A 435 -10.19 5.41 -23.62
C ASP A 435 -9.04 5.00 -24.53
N SER A 436 -9.15 5.37 -25.80
CA SER A 436 -8.09 5.08 -26.77
C SER A 436 -6.82 5.86 -26.42
N PHE A 437 -5.70 5.17 -26.44
CA PHE A 437 -4.39 5.73 -26.16
C PHE A 437 -4.05 6.93 -27.03
N VAL A 438 -3.63 8.03 -26.42
CA VAL A 438 -3.24 9.32 -27.02
C VAL A 438 -4.31 9.98 -27.90
N GLU A 439 -5.58 9.63 -27.75
CA GLU A 439 -6.66 10.39 -28.37
C GLU A 439 -6.96 11.67 -27.58
N TRP A 440 -7.33 12.72 -28.29
CA TRP A 440 -7.79 13.96 -27.67
C TRP A 440 -9.30 13.96 -27.57
N LEU A 441 -9.80 13.96 -26.35
CA LEU A 441 -11.24 13.86 -26.07
C LEU A 441 -11.76 15.20 -25.53
N PRO A 442 -12.88 15.69 -26.09
CA PRO A 442 -13.49 16.94 -25.63
C PRO A 442 -14.19 16.74 -24.29
N SER A 443 -14.14 17.76 -23.44
CA SER A 443 -14.85 17.82 -22.14
C SER A 443 -16.36 17.78 -22.25
N GLY A 444 -16.92 17.93 -23.44
CA GLY A 444 -18.31 18.36 -23.61
C GLY A 444 -18.45 19.87 -23.42
N THR A 445 -19.69 20.36 -23.46
CA THR A 445 -20.02 21.77 -23.15
C THR A 445 -20.55 21.80 -21.74
N VAL A 446 -19.69 22.07 -20.77
CA VAL A 446 -20.04 22.10 -19.33
C VAL A 446 -20.78 23.39 -19.04
N ASP A 447 -21.99 23.29 -18.48
CA ASP A 447 -22.79 24.47 -18.09
C ASP A 447 -22.28 25.02 -16.75
N LEU A 448 -22.00 26.30 -16.69
CA LEU A 448 -21.61 27.02 -15.47
C LEU A 448 -22.68 28.00 -15.01
N SER A 449 -23.84 28.02 -15.66
CA SER A 449 -24.88 29.07 -15.46
C SER A 449 -25.57 29.05 -14.09
N CYS A 450 -25.51 27.94 -13.36
CA CYS A 450 -26.03 27.84 -12.00
C CYS A 450 -25.03 28.29 -10.93
N ILE A 451 -23.77 28.55 -11.32
CA ILE A 451 -22.74 29.07 -10.44
C ILE A 451 -22.76 30.60 -10.52
N SER A 452 -22.54 31.26 -9.42
CA SER A 452 -22.53 32.74 -9.35
C SER A 452 -21.26 33.25 -8.67
N GLY A 453 -20.92 34.50 -8.96
CA GLY A 453 -19.74 35.12 -8.37
C GLY A 453 -18.53 35.11 -9.29
N THR A 454 -17.37 35.26 -8.69
CA THR A 454 -16.08 35.05 -9.33
C THR A 454 -15.59 33.66 -8.96
N ILE A 455 -15.21 32.91 -9.97
CA ILE A 455 -14.73 31.54 -9.79
C ILE A 455 -13.31 31.37 -10.34
N HIS A 456 -12.65 30.33 -9.89
CA HIS A 456 -11.46 29.78 -10.52
C HIS A 456 -11.75 28.34 -10.94
N ILE A 457 -11.32 27.97 -12.13
CA ILE A 457 -11.34 26.58 -12.60
C ILE A 457 -9.94 25.99 -12.37
N ALA A 458 -9.87 24.78 -11.85
CA ALA A 458 -8.62 24.10 -11.61
C ALA A 458 -8.59 22.71 -12.26
N PHE A 459 -7.45 22.38 -12.85
CA PHE A 459 -7.13 21.06 -13.37
C PHE A 459 -6.10 20.43 -12.42
N LYS A 460 -6.50 19.39 -11.70
CA LYS A 460 -5.68 18.73 -10.70
C LYS A 460 -5.23 17.37 -11.22
N TYR A 461 -3.92 17.18 -11.30
CA TYR A 461 -3.31 15.87 -11.52
C TYR A 461 -2.97 15.23 -10.18
N THR A 462 -3.19 13.91 -10.08
CA THR A 462 -2.77 13.10 -8.95
C THR A 462 -2.11 11.83 -9.47
N GLY A 463 -0.89 11.57 -9.03
CA GLY A 463 -0.10 10.41 -9.40
C GLY A 463 1.18 10.34 -8.57
N SER A 464 2.21 9.68 -9.08
CA SER A 464 3.53 9.56 -8.45
C SER A 464 4.60 9.24 -9.48
N GLY A 465 5.88 9.28 -9.10
CA GLY A 465 6.99 8.82 -9.95
C GLY A 465 7.15 7.31 -10.01
N ARG A 466 6.13 6.55 -9.58
CA ARG A 466 6.15 5.10 -9.47
C ARG A 466 5.48 4.44 -10.67
N ASP A 467 6.07 3.34 -11.11
CA ASP A 467 5.50 2.47 -12.13
C ASP A 467 4.04 2.09 -11.80
N GLY A 468 3.11 2.33 -12.71
CA GLY A 468 1.68 2.11 -12.49
C GLY A 468 0.92 3.27 -11.86
N PHE A 469 1.58 4.38 -11.54
CA PHE A 469 0.98 5.62 -11.03
C PHE A 469 1.61 6.87 -11.67
N ASP A 470 2.35 6.69 -12.76
CA ASP A 470 3.19 7.70 -13.39
C ASP A 470 2.66 8.17 -14.76
N GLY A 471 1.36 8.05 -14.97
CA GLY A 471 0.67 8.42 -16.19
C GLY A 471 0.88 9.88 -16.58
N VAL A 472 0.69 10.13 -17.85
CA VAL A 472 0.86 11.44 -18.49
C VAL A 472 -0.50 11.97 -18.91
N TYR A 473 -0.85 13.17 -18.44
CA TYR A 473 -2.05 13.87 -18.85
C TYR A 473 -1.71 15.15 -19.59
N GLU A 474 -2.46 15.42 -20.65
CA GLU A 474 -2.36 16.64 -21.43
C GLU A 474 -3.71 17.36 -21.48
N LEU A 475 -3.66 18.69 -21.46
CA LEU A 475 -4.80 19.61 -21.50
C LEU A 475 -4.58 20.66 -22.58
N ASP A 476 -5.65 20.97 -23.36
CA ASP A 476 -5.56 22.01 -24.39
C ASP A 476 -6.94 22.64 -24.70
N ASP A 477 -6.91 23.77 -25.43
CA ASP A 477 -8.09 24.51 -25.90
C ASP A 477 -9.08 24.85 -24.77
N VAL A 478 -8.60 25.36 -23.63
CA VAL A 478 -9.47 25.76 -22.53
C VAL A 478 -10.23 27.03 -22.92
N SER A 479 -11.54 26.91 -23.09
CA SER A 479 -12.44 27.99 -23.50
C SER A 479 -13.58 28.20 -22.51
N ILE A 480 -13.76 29.43 -22.06
CA ILE A 480 -14.95 29.84 -21.27
C ILE A 480 -15.69 30.89 -22.10
N ASP A 481 -16.92 30.56 -22.48
CA ASP A 481 -17.75 31.37 -23.37
C ASP A 481 -19.09 31.66 -22.70
N TYR A 482 -19.70 32.80 -23.01
CA TYR A 482 -21.01 33.18 -22.48
C TYR A 482 -22.00 33.60 -23.61
N VAL A 483 -23.26 33.66 -23.29
CA VAL A 483 -24.33 34.11 -24.22
C VAL A 483 -24.49 35.61 -24.09
N GLU A 484 -24.37 36.32 -25.21
CA GLU A 484 -24.58 37.79 -25.27
C GLU A 484 -26.06 38.19 -25.04
#